data_b98e32693eb1b91b1a465b243ec0163c
#
_entry.id   b98e32693eb1b91b1a465b243ec0163c
#
_cell.length_a   1.000
_cell.length_b   1.000
_cell.length_c   1.000
_cell.angle_alpha   90.00
_cell.angle_beta   90.00
_cell.angle_gamma   90.00
#
_symmetry.space_group_name_H-M   'P 1'
#
loop_
_entity.id
_entity.type
_entity.pdbx_description
1 polymer ?
#
loop_
_entity_poly.entity_id
_entity_poly.type
_entity_poly.pdbx_seq_one_letter_code
_entity_poly.pdbx_strand_id
1 'polypeptide(L)'
;MLIAGLIALRNRCQATRLVTVVFVASITIGLLGAYFHVVRGTYPTAPAGQRISINLLVWAPPIVAPLMFALVGLWGISAAWLENLPDSGRLDLGGGRFLQLPYSKSRAYLLMTSLAILATIVSGALDHARVNYENPWVWVPLFVGIFATIVTFGLALLRLPSRTDMAIFVGTMAAMIVVGLLGAVLHVRADISGQTIVTERFLREAPFLAPLLFANMGLLGLIVVLDPVERVVDEGSPIPLPA
;
A
#
# COMPACT_ATOMS: atom_id res chain seq x y z
N MET A 1 -5.83 13.03 11.60
CA MET A 1 -6.72 13.08 10.44
C MET A 1 -7.99 13.90 10.70
N LEU A 2 -8.78 13.64 11.76
CA LEU A 2 -9.97 14.42 12.10
C LEU A 2 -9.69 15.94 12.22
N ILE A 3 -8.61 16.33 12.94
CA ILE A 3 -8.23 17.75 13.10
C ILE A 3 -7.90 18.39 11.74
N ALA A 4 -7.16 17.69 10.88
CA ALA A 4 -6.86 18.19 9.53
C ALA A 4 -8.13 18.34 8.68
N GLY A 5 -9.08 17.42 8.79
CA GLY A 5 -10.39 17.50 8.13
C GLY A 5 -11.19 18.72 8.60
N LEU A 6 -11.24 18.98 9.90
CA LEU A 6 -11.90 20.15 10.45
C LEU A 6 -11.24 21.47 10.01
N ILE A 7 -9.91 21.50 9.95
CA ILE A 7 -9.17 22.66 9.43
C ILE A 7 -9.46 22.85 7.93
N ALA A 8 -9.57 21.77 7.16
CA ALA A 8 -9.84 21.83 5.72
C ALA A 8 -11.20 22.50 5.39
N LEU A 9 -12.19 22.37 6.27
CA LEU A 9 -13.48 23.07 6.13
C LEU A 9 -13.33 24.59 6.18
N ARG A 10 -12.30 25.11 6.87
CA ARG A 10 -12.05 26.55 7.02
C ARG A 10 -10.90 27.04 6.14
N ASN A 11 -9.84 26.29 6.03
CA ASN A 11 -8.64 26.67 5.29
C ASN A 11 -7.93 25.45 4.68
N ARG A 12 -8.20 25.17 3.43
CA ARG A 12 -7.65 24.03 2.69
C ARG A 12 -6.11 24.06 2.63
N CYS A 13 -5.51 25.24 2.42
CA CYS A 13 -4.05 25.37 2.33
C CYS A 13 -3.34 25.01 3.65
N GLN A 14 -3.89 25.43 4.78
CA GLN A 14 -3.33 25.03 6.10
C GLN A 14 -3.52 23.54 6.37
N ALA A 15 -4.67 22.98 6.01
CA ALA A 15 -4.91 21.55 6.13
C ALA A 15 -3.93 20.74 5.28
N THR A 16 -3.69 21.13 4.03
CA THR A 16 -2.72 20.48 3.14
C THR A 16 -1.32 20.51 3.71
N ARG A 17 -0.88 21.64 4.27
CA ARG A 17 0.45 21.76 4.91
C ARG A 17 0.57 20.87 6.14
N LEU A 18 -0.44 20.86 7.02
CA LEU A 18 -0.45 20.03 8.22
C LEU A 18 -0.39 18.55 7.85
N VAL A 19 -1.24 18.14 6.92
CA VAL A 19 -1.29 16.75 6.44
C VAL A 19 0.03 16.35 5.80
N THR A 20 0.65 17.22 4.98
CA THR A 20 1.98 16.97 4.40
C THR A 20 3.04 16.75 5.48
N VAL A 21 3.09 17.59 6.51
CA VAL A 21 4.05 17.42 7.63
C VAL A 21 3.85 16.09 8.35
N VAL A 22 2.60 15.73 8.66
CA VAL A 22 2.28 14.47 9.35
C VAL A 22 2.71 13.27 8.50
N PHE A 23 2.45 13.29 7.20
CA PHE A 23 2.80 12.16 6.33
C PHE A 23 4.29 12.09 6.00
N VAL A 24 4.98 13.23 5.89
CA VAL A 24 6.45 13.25 5.80
C VAL A 24 7.07 12.66 7.07
N ALA A 25 6.54 12.99 8.25
CA ALA A 25 6.97 12.35 9.50
C ALA A 25 6.71 10.84 9.49
N SER A 26 5.54 10.39 8.97
CA SER A 26 5.23 8.95 8.81
C SER A 26 6.24 8.26 7.88
N ILE A 27 6.58 8.86 6.74
CA ILE A 27 7.60 8.34 5.82
C ILE A 27 8.95 8.22 6.54
N THR A 28 9.36 9.26 7.24
CA THR A 28 10.65 9.29 7.97
C THR A 28 10.70 8.20 9.05
N ILE A 29 9.65 8.06 9.85
CA ILE A 29 9.54 7.03 10.89
C ILE A 29 9.57 5.63 10.27
N GLY A 30 8.85 5.42 9.17
CA GLY A 30 8.83 4.15 8.45
C GLY A 30 10.20 3.75 7.91
N LEU A 31 10.92 4.67 7.28
CA LEU A 31 12.27 4.44 6.76
C LEU A 31 13.29 4.21 7.86
N LEU A 32 13.26 4.99 8.93
CA LEU A 32 14.12 4.80 10.11
C LEU A 32 13.83 3.46 10.79
N GLY A 33 12.56 3.09 10.95
CA GLY A 33 12.16 1.81 11.49
C GLY A 33 12.70 0.65 10.67
N ALA A 34 12.55 0.70 9.35
CA ALA A 34 13.12 -0.31 8.45
C ALA A 34 14.65 -0.40 8.57
N TYR A 35 15.32 0.75 8.60
CA TYR A 35 16.77 0.81 8.82
C TYR A 35 17.19 0.13 10.12
N PHE A 36 16.53 0.43 11.25
CA PHE A 36 16.86 -0.20 12.53
C PHE A 36 16.57 -1.70 12.55
N HIS A 37 15.52 -2.16 11.85
CA HIS A 37 15.24 -3.59 11.71
C HIS A 37 16.33 -4.29 10.87
N VAL A 38 16.81 -3.67 9.78
CA VAL A 38 17.93 -4.17 8.99
C VAL A 38 19.21 -4.23 9.84
N VAL A 39 19.55 -3.14 10.53
CA VAL A 39 20.73 -3.08 11.41
C VAL A 39 20.65 -4.19 12.45
N ARG A 40 19.51 -4.37 13.11
CA ARG A 40 19.33 -5.44 14.10
C ARG A 40 19.43 -6.84 13.49
N GLY A 41 18.92 -7.05 12.27
CA GLY A 41 19.01 -8.33 11.56
C GLY A 41 20.40 -8.64 11.02
N THR A 42 21.25 -7.64 10.83
CA THR A 42 22.62 -7.80 10.30
C THR A 42 23.71 -7.67 11.36
N TYR A 43 23.38 -7.23 12.57
CA TYR A 43 24.34 -7.03 13.67
C TYR A 43 24.88 -8.38 14.21
N PRO A 44 26.08 -8.44 14.84
CA PRO A 44 27.06 -9.54 14.84
C PRO A 44 26.66 -10.85 15.53
N THR A 45 25.41 -11.25 15.45
CA THR A 45 24.97 -12.60 15.84
C THR A 45 25.15 -13.62 14.72
N ALA A 46 25.56 -13.17 13.54
CA ALA A 46 25.88 -14.07 12.43
C ALA A 46 27.17 -14.88 12.74
N PRO A 47 27.21 -16.17 12.42
CA PRO A 47 28.41 -16.96 12.51
C PRO A 47 29.59 -16.28 11.81
N ALA A 48 30.81 -16.48 12.33
CA ALA A 48 32.03 -15.90 11.76
C ALA A 48 32.12 -16.21 10.26
N GLY A 49 32.29 -15.16 9.45
CA GLY A 49 32.36 -15.25 7.99
C GLY A 49 31.03 -15.05 7.24
N GLN A 50 29.87 -14.96 7.90
CA GLN A 50 28.60 -14.64 7.28
C GLN A 50 28.22 -13.18 7.56
N ARG A 51 27.97 -12.40 6.49
CA ARG A 51 27.51 -11.01 6.61
C ARG A 51 26.00 -10.88 6.77
N ILE A 52 25.26 -11.84 6.23
CA ILE A 52 23.78 -11.88 6.28
C ILE A 52 23.39 -13.32 6.60
N SER A 53 22.54 -13.51 7.61
CA SER A 53 21.93 -14.81 7.90
C SER A 53 20.49 -14.82 7.39
N ILE A 54 20.15 -15.77 6.53
CA ILE A 54 18.78 -15.98 6.05
C ILE A 54 17.84 -16.23 7.23
N ASN A 55 18.32 -16.94 8.26
CA ASN A 55 17.55 -17.16 9.49
C ASN A 55 17.15 -15.85 10.17
N LEU A 56 18.01 -14.82 10.14
CA LEU A 56 17.67 -13.51 10.69
C LEU A 56 16.62 -12.76 9.87
N LEU A 57 16.54 -12.97 8.55
CA LEU A 57 15.46 -12.41 7.74
C LEU A 57 14.11 -13.01 8.10
N VAL A 58 14.07 -14.29 8.45
CA VAL A 58 12.84 -15.02 8.83
C VAL A 58 12.46 -14.75 10.28
N TRP A 59 13.43 -14.80 11.22
CA TRP A 59 13.16 -14.81 12.66
C TRP A 59 13.38 -13.47 13.37
N ALA A 60 14.09 -12.51 12.75
CA ALA A 60 14.24 -11.16 13.28
C ALA A 60 12.96 -10.33 13.10
N PRO A 61 12.91 -9.13 13.72
CA PRO A 61 11.79 -8.21 13.50
C PRO A 61 11.56 -7.94 12.01
N PRO A 62 10.32 -7.96 11.53
CA PRO A 62 9.99 -7.87 10.11
C PRO A 62 10.38 -6.49 9.55
N ILE A 63 11.33 -6.47 8.60
CA ILE A 63 11.84 -5.23 7.97
C ILE A 63 10.74 -4.51 7.20
N VAL A 64 9.81 -5.25 6.61
CA VAL A 64 8.74 -4.72 5.76
C VAL A 64 7.66 -4.00 6.58
N ALA A 65 7.43 -4.42 7.85
CA ALA A 65 6.39 -3.82 8.68
C ALA A 65 6.55 -2.30 8.87
N PRO A 66 7.73 -1.76 9.24
CA PRO A 66 7.93 -0.32 9.31
C PRO A 66 7.78 0.39 7.96
N LEU A 67 8.14 -0.24 6.83
CA LEU A 67 7.95 0.34 5.50
C LEU A 67 6.49 0.64 5.18
N MET A 68 5.53 -0.07 5.82
CA MET A 68 4.11 0.24 5.67
C MET A 68 3.76 1.64 6.18
N PHE A 69 4.45 2.15 7.21
CA PHE A 69 4.27 3.54 7.64
C PHE A 69 4.75 4.53 6.57
N ALA A 70 5.83 4.22 5.87
CA ALA A 70 6.30 5.04 4.77
C ALA A 70 5.31 5.03 3.59
N LEU A 71 4.73 3.88 3.25
CA LEU A 71 3.72 3.75 2.21
C LEU A 71 2.42 4.49 2.57
N VAL A 72 1.95 4.37 3.82
CA VAL A 72 0.80 5.15 4.32
C VAL A 72 1.07 6.65 4.21
N GLY A 73 2.29 7.08 4.53
CA GLY A 73 2.72 8.46 4.35
C GLY A 73 2.67 8.92 2.89
N LEU A 74 3.15 8.11 1.95
CA LEU A 74 3.10 8.39 0.51
C LEU A 74 1.67 8.47 -0.02
N TRP A 75 0.80 7.53 0.36
CA TRP A 75 -0.63 7.59 -0.02
C TRP A 75 -1.34 8.80 0.57
N GLY A 76 -1.03 9.14 1.82
CA GLY A 76 -1.58 10.32 2.47
C GLY A 76 -1.18 11.62 1.78
N ILE A 77 0.09 11.75 1.37
CA ILE A 77 0.58 12.87 0.57
C ILE A 77 -0.12 12.89 -0.80
N SER A 78 -0.25 11.75 -1.45
CA SER A 78 -0.97 11.64 -2.72
C SER A 78 -2.43 12.12 -2.60
N ALA A 79 -3.11 11.81 -1.50
CA ALA A 79 -4.46 12.30 -1.24
C ALA A 79 -4.51 13.81 -0.93
N ALA A 80 -3.46 14.38 -0.30
CA ALA A 80 -3.40 15.78 0.07
C ALA A 80 -3.02 16.71 -1.09
N TRP A 81 -2.17 16.23 -2.00
CA TRP A 81 -1.70 17.01 -3.15
C TRP A 81 -2.58 16.75 -4.36
N LEU A 82 -3.20 17.82 -4.87
CA LEU A 82 -4.10 17.73 -6.01
C LEU A 82 -3.33 17.85 -7.32
N GLU A 83 -3.73 17.10 -8.31
CA GLU A 83 -3.26 17.26 -9.68
C GLU A 83 -4.02 18.43 -10.33
N ASN A 84 -3.31 19.44 -10.83
CA ASN A 84 -3.94 20.66 -11.35
C ASN A 84 -4.73 20.44 -12.65
N LEU A 85 -4.19 19.57 -13.52
CA LEU A 85 -4.84 19.16 -14.76
C LEU A 85 -4.80 17.62 -14.79
N PRO A 86 -5.88 16.95 -15.14
CA PRO A 86 -5.91 15.51 -15.25
C PRO A 86 -4.74 14.97 -16.07
N ASP A 87 -4.07 13.94 -15.58
CA ASP A 87 -2.94 13.27 -16.21
C ASP A 87 -1.69 14.11 -16.49
N SER A 88 -1.61 15.32 -15.94
CA SER A 88 -0.46 16.23 -16.15
C SER A 88 0.77 15.84 -15.31
N GLY A 89 0.60 15.13 -14.22
CA GLY A 89 1.63 14.87 -13.22
C GLY A 89 2.02 16.12 -12.41
N ARG A 90 1.34 17.26 -12.59
CA ARG A 90 1.63 18.50 -11.88
C ARG A 90 0.81 18.60 -10.59
N LEU A 91 1.46 18.37 -9.48
CA LEU A 91 0.84 18.36 -8.15
C LEU A 91 0.96 19.71 -7.47
N ASP A 92 -0.15 20.21 -6.92
CA ASP A 92 -0.17 21.40 -6.08
C ASP A 92 0.12 21.04 -4.61
N LEU A 93 1.22 21.57 -4.09
CA LEU A 93 1.65 21.40 -2.71
C LEU A 93 1.04 22.44 -1.76
N GLY A 94 0.23 23.35 -2.29
CA GLY A 94 -0.32 24.50 -1.58
C GLY A 94 0.64 25.70 -1.53
N GLY A 95 0.04 26.91 -1.53
CA GLY A 95 0.80 28.16 -1.46
C GLY A 95 1.58 28.49 -2.73
N GLY A 96 1.09 28.05 -3.90
CA GLY A 96 1.70 28.36 -5.20
C GLY A 96 2.94 27.52 -5.53
N ARG A 97 3.20 26.46 -4.78
CA ARG A 97 4.31 25.52 -5.05
C ARG A 97 3.78 24.30 -5.79
N PHE A 98 4.52 23.87 -6.80
CA PHE A 98 4.19 22.71 -7.63
C PHE A 98 5.32 21.71 -7.65
N LEU A 99 4.96 20.42 -7.71
CA LEU A 99 5.87 19.32 -7.99
C LEU A 99 5.47 18.70 -9.33
N GLN A 100 6.42 18.56 -10.24
CA GLN A 100 6.19 17.86 -11.50
C GLN A 100 6.64 16.42 -11.39
N LEU A 101 5.71 15.49 -11.55
CA LEU A 101 5.98 14.06 -11.67
C LEU A 101 6.25 13.70 -13.14
N PRO A 102 7.03 12.65 -13.41
CA PRO A 102 7.22 12.13 -14.77
C PRO A 102 5.98 11.38 -15.30
N TYR A 103 5.02 11.11 -14.45
CA TYR A 103 3.76 10.38 -14.75
C TYR A 103 2.58 11.11 -14.11
N SER A 104 1.35 10.75 -14.54
CA SER A 104 0.14 11.19 -13.85
C SER A 104 0.11 10.71 -12.40
N LYS A 105 -0.61 11.42 -11.55
CA LYS A 105 -0.82 11.05 -10.14
C LYS A 105 -1.39 9.65 -10.00
N SER A 106 -2.37 9.28 -10.82
CA SER A 106 -3.00 7.94 -10.81
C SER A 106 -1.98 6.83 -11.11
N ARG A 107 -1.07 7.06 -12.09
CA ARG A 107 0.00 6.10 -12.40
C ARG A 107 1.02 5.99 -11.26
N ALA A 108 1.40 7.11 -10.65
CA ALA A 108 2.27 7.11 -9.47
C ALA A 108 1.61 6.35 -8.29
N TYR A 109 0.31 6.54 -8.09
CA TYR A 109 -0.46 5.82 -7.08
C TYR A 109 -0.50 4.31 -7.35
N LEU A 110 -0.71 3.88 -8.59
CA LEU A 110 -0.66 2.46 -8.97
C LEU A 110 0.72 1.85 -8.75
N LEU A 111 1.81 2.58 -9.04
CA LEU A 111 3.17 2.12 -8.75
C LEU A 111 3.38 1.92 -7.25
N MET A 112 2.95 2.88 -6.41
CA MET A 112 3.01 2.74 -4.95
C MET A 112 2.19 1.55 -4.46
N THR A 113 0.99 1.36 -5.00
CA THR A 113 0.12 0.22 -4.65
C THR A 113 0.75 -1.11 -5.04
N SER A 114 1.35 -1.20 -6.23
CA SER A 114 2.08 -2.40 -6.66
C SER A 114 3.24 -2.75 -5.72
N LEU A 115 4.04 -1.76 -5.32
CA LEU A 115 5.13 -1.95 -4.34
C LEU A 115 4.60 -2.37 -2.97
N ALA A 116 3.46 -1.82 -2.54
CA ALA A 116 2.83 -2.18 -1.28
C ALA A 116 2.30 -3.62 -1.29
N ILE A 117 1.69 -4.06 -2.40
CA ILE A 117 1.29 -5.45 -2.60
C ILE A 117 2.51 -6.36 -2.52
N LEU A 118 3.58 -6.03 -3.25
CA LEU A 118 4.83 -6.80 -3.22
C LEU A 118 5.41 -6.90 -1.81
N ALA A 119 5.46 -5.79 -1.07
CA ALA A 119 5.94 -5.75 0.31
C ALA A 119 5.08 -6.65 1.22
N THR A 120 3.75 -6.62 1.04
CA THR A 120 2.83 -7.47 1.81
C THR A 120 3.05 -8.96 1.50
N ILE A 121 3.30 -9.32 0.23
CA ILE A 121 3.60 -10.71 -0.18
C ILE A 121 4.92 -11.17 0.45
N VAL A 122 5.97 -10.34 0.38
CA VAL A 122 7.27 -10.68 0.97
C VAL A 122 7.12 -10.90 2.48
N SER A 123 6.39 -10.04 3.19
CA SER A 123 6.12 -10.22 4.61
C SER A 123 5.37 -11.52 4.89
N GLY A 124 4.28 -11.78 4.16
CA GLY A 124 3.51 -13.01 4.31
C GLY A 124 4.32 -14.27 4.00
N ALA A 125 5.16 -14.23 2.95
CA ALA A 125 6.04 -15.34 2.61
C ALA A 125 7.05 -15.65 3.74
N LEU A 126 7.67 -14.62 4.33
CA LEU A 126 8.58 -14.78 5.45
C LEU A 126 7.88 -15.32 6.71
N ASP A 127 6.66 -14.84 6.98
CA ASP A 127 5.88 -15.34 8.12
C ASP A 127 5.50 -16.81 7.96
N HIS A 128 5.09 -17.22 6.77
CA HIS A 128 4.78 -18.64 6.49
C HIS A 128 6.04 -19.54 6.39
N ALA A 129 7.21 -18.96 6.07
CA ALA A 129 8.47 -19.68 6.12
C ALA A 129 8.79 -20.19 7.54
N ARG A 130 8.33 -19.51 8.59
CA ARG A 130 8.49 -19.93 10.00
C ARG A 130 7.81 -21.26 10.31
N VAL A 131 6.78 -21.63 9.56
CA VAL A 131 6.04 -22.89 9.66
C VAL A 131 6.29 -23.81 8.46
N ASN A 132 7.41 -23.62 7.74
CA ASN A 132 7.86 -24.41 6.59
C ASN A 132 6.78 -24.62 5.50
N TYR A 133 5.83 -23.71 5.36
CA TYR A 133 4.71 -23.81 4.39
C TYR A 133 3.93 -25.13 4.49
N GLU A 134 3.78 -25.68 5.70
CA GLU A 134 3.10 -26.99 5.92
C GLU A 134 1.67 -27.02 5.38
N ASN A 135 0.97 -25.88 5.43
CA ASN A 135 -0.37 -25.77 4.89
C ASN A 135 -0.33 -25.31 3.42
N PRO A 136 -0.77 -26.14 2.44
CA PRO A 136 -0.73 -25.77 1.03
C PRO A 136 -1.60 -24.55 0.67
N TRP A 137 -2.60 -24.21 1.47
CA TRP A 137 -3.45 -23.03 1.23
C TRP A 137 -2.72 -21.70 1.37
N VAL A 138 -1.54 -21.67 2.01
CA VAL A 138 -0.72 -20.45 2.12
C VAL A 138 -0.15 -19.99 0.77
N TRP A 139 -0.10 -20.88 -0.22
CA TRP A 139 0.33 -20.53 -1.58
C TRP A 139 -0.71 -19.70 -2.33
N VAL A 140 -2.00 -19.80 -1.97
CA VAL A 140 -3.08 -19.05 -2.65
C VAL A 140 -2.86 -17.53 -2.54
N PRO A 141 -2.70 -16.93 -1.35
CA PRO A 141 -2.43 -15.50 -1.24
C PRO A 141 -1.11 -15.09 -1.91
N LEU A 142 -0.09 -15.94 -1.91
CA LEU A 142 1.18 -15.63 -2.57
C LEU A 142 1.00 -15.52 -4.09
N PHE A 143 0.35 -16.48 -4.74
CA PHE A 143 0.10 -16.43 -6.18
C PHE A 143 -0.84 -15.29 -6.58
N VAL A 144 -1.93 -15.09 -5.83
CA VAL A 144 -2.86 -13.97 -6.09
C VAL A 144 -2.14 -12.64 -5.93
N GLY A 145 -1.31 -12.49 -4.92
CA GLY A 145 -0.55 -11.27 -4.69
C GLY A 145 0.53 -11.01 -5.75
N ILE A 146 1.27 -12.04 -6.19
CA ILE A 146 2.23 -11.91 -7.30
C ILE A 146 1.49 -11.45 -8.56
N PHE A 147 0.38 -12.09 -8.89
CA PHE A 147 -0.44 -11.70 -10.04
C PHE A 147 -0.94 -10.26 -9.90
N ALA A 148 -1.43 -9.89 -8.72
CA ALA A 148 -1.90 -8.52 -8.43
C ALA A 148 -0.78 -7.48 -8.57
N THR A 149 0.44 -7.80 -8.11
CA THR A 149 1.61 -6.94 -8.29
C THR A 149 1.88 -6.70 -9.77
N ILE A 150 1.89 -7.77 -10.59
CA ILE A 150 2.16 -7.68 -12.03
C ILE A 150 1.07 -6.87 -12.74
N VAL A 151 -0.20 -7.15 -12.46
CA VAL A 151 -1.34 -6.45 -13.08
C VAL A 151 -1.33 -4.97 -12.71
N THR A 152 -1.12 -4.64 -11.42
CA THR A 152 -1.11 -3.25 -10.95
C THR A 152 0.09 -2.48 -11.51
N PHE A 153 1.26 -3.11 -11.54
CA PHE A 153 2.47 -2.52 -12.14
C PHE A 153 2.28 -2.31 -13.65
N GLY A 154 1.77 -3.32 -14.36
CA GLY A 154 1.50 -3.23 -15.79
C GLY A 154 0.52 -2.10 -16.11
N LEU A 155 -0.58 -2.00 -15.36
CA LEU A 155 -1.56 -0.92 -15.53
C LEU A 155 -0.93 0.47 -15.31
N ALA A 156 -0.03 0.61 -14.33
CA ALA A 156 0.70 1.85 -14.07
C ALA A 156 1.60 2.29 -15.24
N LEU A 157 2.06 1.35 -16.07
CA LEU A 157 2.89 1.64 -17.25
C LEU A 157 2.05 2.04 -18.48
N LEU A 158 0.79 1.63 -18.53
CA LEU A 158 -0.10 1.97 -19.65
C LEU A 158 -0.51 3.46 -19.59
N ARG A 159 -0.46 4.13 -20.73
CA ARG A 159 -0.96 5.51 -20.85
C ARG A 159 -2.49 5.55 -21.00
N LEU A 160 -3.02 4.62 -21.78
CA LEU A 160 -4.45 4.51 -22.10
C LEU A 160 -4.89 3.06 -21.86
N PRO A 161 -5.30 2.72 -20.64
CA PRO A 161 -5.78 1.37 -20.34
C PRO A 161 -7.10 1.10 -21.06
N SER A 162 -7.22 -0.10 -21.64
CA SER A 162 -8.44 -0.57 -22.23
C SER A 162 -9.49 -0.96 -21.17
N ARG A 163 -10.73 -1.14 -21.59
CA ARG A 163 -11.79 -1.66 -20.69
C ARG A 163 -11.44 -3.05 -20.14
N THR A 164 -10.75 -3.86 -20.94
CA THR A 164 -10.29 -5.19 -20.54
C THR A 164 -9.20 -5.09 -19.47
N ASP A 165 -8.22 -4.19 -19.63
CA ASP A 165 -7.17 -3.97 -18.62
C ASP A 165 -7.78 -3.54 -17.27
N MET A 166 -8.76 -2.63 -17.32
CA MET A 166 -9.49 -2.19 -16.12
C MET A 166 -10.30 -3.33 -15.49
N ALA A 167 -10.97 -4.16 -16.29
CA ALA A 167 -11.72 -5.29 -15.77
C ALA A 167 -10.81 -6.34 -15.11
N ILE A 168 -9.67 -6.63 -15.71
CA ILE A 168 -8.65 -7.54 -15.13
C ILE A 168 -8.15 -6.94 -13.80
N PHE A 169 -7.83 -5.67 -13.78
CA PHE A 169 -7.36 -4.99 -12.57
C PHE A 169 -8.41 -5.05 -11.43
N VAL A 170 -9.66 -4.64 -11.71
CA VAL A 170 -10.74 -4.66 -10.73
C VAL A 170 -10.99 -6.09 -10.22
N GLY A 171 -11.05 -7.08 -11.12
CA GLY A 171 -11.20 -8.48 -10.75
C GLY A 171 -10.06 -8.98 -9.87
N THR A 172 -8.84 -8.57 -10.17
CA THR A 172 -7.64 -8.91 -9.37
C THR A 172 -7.69 -8.28 -7.98
N MET A 173 -8.07 -7.02 -7.87
CA MET A 173 -8.23 -6.35 -6.57
C MET A 173 -9.36 -6.98 -5.75
N ALA A 174 -10.47 -7.34 -6.38
CA ALA A 174 -11.55 -8.08 -5.73
C ALA A 174 -11.08 -9.45 -5.22
N ALA A 175 -10.28 -10.17 -6.01
CA ALA A 175 -9.68 -11.43 -5.59
C ALA A 175 -8.77 -11.26 -4.35
N MET A 176 -7.97 -10.21 -4.30
CA MET A 176 -7.16 -9.88 -3.12
C MET A 176 -8.03 -9.65 -1.87
N ILE A 177 -9.12 -8.90 -2.02
CA ILE A 177 -10.05 -8.65 -0.91
C ILE A 177 -10.65 -9.96 -0.40
N VAL A 178 -11.16 -10.81 -1.30
CA VAL A 178 -11.75 -12.10 -0.94
C VAL A 178 -10.74 -13.01 -0.25
N VAL A 179 -9.56 -13.16 -0.83
CA VAL A 179 -8.49 -14.02 -0.26
C VAL A 179 -8.03 -13.49 1.10
N GLY A 180 -7.88 -12.17 1.25
CA GLY A 180 -7.50 -11.56 2.51
C GLY A 180 -8.57 -11.76 3.61
N LEU A 181 -9.85 -11.59 3.29
CA LEU A 181 -10.94 -11.83 4.23
C LEU A 181 -11.03 -13.30 4.63
N LEU A 182 -10.94 -14.22 3.67
CA LEU A 182 -10.91 -15.66 3.95
C LEU A 182 -9.70 -16.03 4.80
N GLY A 183 -8.53 -15.49 4.51
CA GLY A 183 -7.32 -15.68 5.30
C GLY A 183 -7.52 -15.22 6.76
N ALA A 184 -8.11 -14.05 6.97
CA ALA A 184 -8.39 -13.54 8.30
C ALA A 184 -9.33 -14.46 9.09
N VAL A 185 -10.40 -14.97 8.44
CA VAL A 185 -11.32 -15.94 9.06
C VAL A 185 -10.58 -17.23 9.43
N LEU A 186 -9.72 -17.74 8.56
CA LEU A 186 -8.94 -18.95 8.83
C LEU A 186 -7.97 -18.77 10.01
N HIS A 187 -7.28 -17.62 10.09
CA HIS A 187 -6.39 -17.27 11.21
C HIS A 187 -7.18 -17.18 12.52
N VAL A 188 -8.29 -16.43 12.55
CA VAL A 188 -9.16 -16.36 13.73
C VAL A 188 -9.65 -17.74 14.14
N ARG A 189 -10.07 -18.59 13.17
CA ARG A 189 -10.51 -19.95 13.45
C ARG A 189 -9.40 -20.80 14.07
N ALA A 190 -8.16 -20.68 13.57
CA ALA A 190 -7.00 -21.36 14.12
C ALA A 190 -6.76 -20.93 15.57
N ASP A 191 -6.81 -19.63 15.85
CA ASP A 191 -6.61 -19.08 17.20
C ASP A 191 -7.68 -19.53 18.22
N ILE A 192 -8.93 -19.66 17.79
CA ILE A 192 -10.03 -20.08 18.67
C ILE A 192 -10.03 -21.60 18.93
N SER A 193 -9.56 -22.42 17.98
CA SER A 193 -9.70 -23.88 18.03
C SER A 193 -8.65 -24.61 18.90
N GLY A 194 -7.71 -23.91 19.52
CA GLY A 194 -6.67 -24.51 20.35
C GLY A 194 -7.07 -24.71 21.82
N GLN A 195 -6.24 -25.43 22.54
CA GLN A 195 -6.48 -25.80 23.95
C GLN A 195 -5.88 -24.82 24.97
N THR A 196 -5.15 -23.79 24.52
CA THR A 196 -4.52 -22.78 25.37
C THR A 196 -5.39 -21.54 25.52
N ILE A 197 -4.95 -20.57 26.35
CA ILE A 197 -5.66 -19.31 26.58
C ILE A 197 -5.80 -18.53 25.26
N VAL A 198 -7.06 -18.33 24.84
CA VAL A 198 -7.38 -17.70 23.55
C VAL A 198 -6.68 -16.34 23.35
N THR A 199 -6.65 -15.51 24.41
CA THR A 199 -6.01 -14.19 24.35
C THR A 199 -4.50 -14.28 24.05
N GLU A 200 -3.81 -15.29 24.62
CA GLU A 200 -2.39 -15.48 24.37
C GLU A 200 -2.12 -15.92 22.92
N ARG A 201 -3.01 -16.72 22.34
CA ARG A 201 -2.91 -17.17 20.94
C ARG A 201 -3.07 -16.02 19.98
N PHE A 202 -4.05 -15.15 20.16
CA PHE A 202 -4.19 -13.93 19.34
C PHE A 202 -2.96 -13.01 19.40
N LEU A 203 -2.20 -13.03 20.49
CA LEU A 203 -0.99 -12.21 20.64
C LEU A 203 0.27 -12.87 20.06
N ARG A 204 0.32 -14.21 20.02
CA ARG A 204 1.58 -14.93 19.74
C ARG A 204 1.55 -15.83 18.52
N GLU A 205 0.37 -16.28 18.09
CA GLU A 205 0.25 -17.27 17.01
C GLU A 205 -0.08 -16.62 15.66
N ALA A 206 -1.22 -16.95 15.05
CA ALA A 206 -1.55 -16.52 13.70
C ALA A 206 -2.10 -15.10 13.65
N PRO A 207 -1.35 -14.09 13.18
CA PRO A 207 -1.82 -12.71 13.21
C PRO A 207 -2.94 -12.48 12.18
N PHE A 208 -4.20 -12.46 12.61
CA PHE A 208 -5.35 -12.25 11.71
C PHE A 208 -5.33 -10.89 10.97
N LEU A 209 -4.57 -9.91 11.50
CA LEU A 209 -4.40 -8.62 10.84
C LEU A 209 -3.55 -8.70 9.57
N ALA A 210 -2.66 -9.69 9.44
CA ALA A 210 -1.81 -9.85 8.26
C ALA A 210 -2.64 -10.13 6.99
N PRO A 211 -3.59 -11.10 6.98
CA PRO A 211 -4.49 -11.27 5.84
C PRO A 211 -5.41 -10.05 5.60
N LEU A 212 -5.84 -9.34 6.65
CA LEU A 212 -6.61 -8.10 6.46
C LEU A 212 -5.80 -7.01 5.79
N LEU A 213 -4.49 -6.95 6.03
CA LEU A 213 -3.60 -6.05 5.27
C LEU A 213 -3.63 -6.38 3.78
N PHE A 214 -3.64 -7.66 3.43
CA PHE A 214 -3.76 -8.11 2.04
C PHE A 214 -5.08 -7.66 1.40
N ALA A 215 -6.20 -7.80 2.11
CA ALA A 215 -7.50 -7.27 1.68
C ALA A 215 -7.47 -5.74 1.53
N ASN A 216 -6.81 -5.03 2.46
CA ASN A 216 -6.66 -3.59 2.41
C ASN A 216 -5.88 -3.11 1.19
N MET A 217 -4.86 -3.86 0.73
CA MET A 217 -4.16 -3.54 -0.52
C MET A 217 -5.10 -3.59 -1.72
N GLY A 218 -6.01 -4.58 -1.77
CA GLY A 218 -7.05 -4.64 -2.79
C GLY A 218 -8.00 -3.44 -2.76
N LEU A 219 -8.44 -3.03 -1.58
CA LEU A 219 -9.28 -1.83 -1.41
C LEU A 219 -8.55 -0.56 -1.86
N LEU A 220 -7.29 -0.39 -1.47
CA LEU A 220 -6.47 0.75 -1.87
C LEU A 220 -6.28 0.79 -3.40
N GLY A 221 -6.10 -0.37 -4.04
CA GLY A 221 -6.06 -0.45 -5.51
C GLY A 221 -7.36 0.04 -6.14
N LEU A 222 -8.53 -0.33 -5.60
CA LEU A 222 -9.82 0.09 -6.15
C LEU A 222 -10.09 1.60 -5.99
N ILE A 223 -9.48 2.28 -5.01
CA ILE A 223 -9.67 3.73 -4.81
C ILE A 223 -9.28 4.52 -6.07
N VAL A 224 -8.25 4.08 -6.80
CA VAL A 224 -7.84 4.72 -8.07
C VAL A 224 -8.97 4.74 -9.11
N VAL A 225 -9.80 3.69 -9.13
CA VAL A 225 -10.91 3.58 -10.09
C VAL A 225 -12.08 4.48 -9.69
N LEU A 226 -12.17 4.77 -8.38
CA LEU A 226 -13.24 5.58 -7.80
C LEU A 226 -12.87 7.08 -7.73
N ASP A 227 -11.61 7.43 -8.06
CA ASP A 227 -11.18 8.83 -8.08
C ASP A 227 -12.01 9.57 -9.15
N PRO A 228 -12.92 10.47 -8.74
CA PRO A 228 -13.70 11.23 -9.69
C PRO A 228 -12.73 12.09 -10.49
N VAL A 229 -12.53 11.77 -11.76
CA VAL A 229 -11.97 12.72 -12.71
C VAL A 229 -12.92 13.92 -12.69
N GLU A 230 -12.55 14.98 -11.99
CA GLU A 230 -13.23 16.27 -12.15
C GLU A 230 -13.12 16.61 -13.64
N ARG A 231 -14.14 16.26 -14.40
CA ARG A 231 -14.33 16.86 -15.70
C ARG A 231 -14.55 18.34 -15.38
N VAL A 232 -13.52 19.13 -15.57
CA VAL A 232 -13.68 20.57 -15.75
C VAL A 232 -14.51 20.67 -17.04
N VAL A 233 -15.83 20.70 -16.86
CA VAL A 233 -16.71 21.16 -17.91
C VAL A 233 -16.37 22.63 -18.03
N ASP A 234 -15.61 22.93 -19.07
CA ASP A 234 -15.29 24.30 -19.47
C ASP A 234 -16.61 24.94 -19.92
N GLU A 235 -17.44 25.38 -18.95
CA GLU A 235 -18.67 26.13 -19.17
C GLU A 235 -18.33 27.55 -19.64
N GLY A 236 -17.57 27.71 -20.68
CA GLY A 236 -17.25 29.05 -21.13
C GLY A 236 -16.43 29.25 -22.39
N SER A 237 -16.09 28.22 -23.10
CA SER A 237 -15.44 28.44 -24.40
C SER A 237 -16.45 28.31 -25.54
N PRO A 238 -16.92 29.43 -26.17
CA PRO A 238 -17.70 29.33 -27.38
C PRO A 238 -16.81 28.73 -28.48
N ILE A 239 -17.17 27.53 -28.95
CA ILE A 239 -16.56 26.92 -30.14
C ILE A 239 -16.75 27.90 -31.30
N PRO A 240 -15.68 28.46 -31.92
CA PRO A 240 -15.87 29.22 -33.15
C PRO A 240 -16.33 28.25 -34.23
N LEU A 241 -17.53 28.47 -34.76
CA LEU A 241 -18.02 27.77 -35.93
C LEU A 241 -17.08 28.06 -37.10
N PRO A 242 -16.63 27.06 -37.86
CA PRO A 242 -15.87 27.30 -39.07
C PRO A 242 -16.72 28.07 -40.09
N ALA A 243 -16.13 29.11 -40.68
CA ALA A 243 -16.67 29.86 -41.79
C ALA A 243 -16.70 29.07 -43.08
#